data_3d02598e699d2eae213505eedba914f7
#
_entry.id   3d02598e699d2eae213505eedba914f7
#
_cell.length_a   1.000
_cell.length_b   1.000
_cell.length_c   1.000
_cell.angle_alpha   90.00
_cell.angle_beta   90.00
_cell.angle_gamma   90.00
#
_symmetry.space_group_name_H-M   'P 1'
#
loop_
_entity.id
_entity.type
_entity.pdbx_description
1 polymer ?
#
loop_
_entity_poly.entity_id
_entity_poly.type
_entity_poly.pdbx_seq_one_letter_code
_entity_poly.pdbx_strand_id
1 'polypeptide(L)'
;ISEITMFGWVGIIYAIKFLWAPMLDRLKLPGLTNMIGQRRSWMLLTQVIILLGLVYMSFLSPAQDLIFLAYLSILIAFASASQDVAIDAYRIEIAESKFQAVLGASYQLGYRISALTSGAGALYLASFYDWALTYQVMSLFMLVGIVTVILIPESDKPSNKHNDSGWLQKSLVDPFAEFFKRNGYWSLFLLMFIAIYRVSDLIIGIAANPFYADIGFNLSEIATVTKVFGFTITIIGAFIGGLSVARFGISKLLIISSILLTVTNLFFLFLNNACLLYTSDAADEEDSVDLGGRRI
;
A
#
# COMPACT_ATOMS: atom_id res chain seq x y z
N ILE A 1 -8.37 -15.50 -11.36
CA ILE A 1 -7.39 -14.39 -11.43
C ILE A 1 -8.08 -13.08 -11.84
N SER A 2 -8.95 -13.06 -12.88
CA SER A 2 -9.63 -11.83 -13.35
C SER A 2 -10.45 -11.14 -12.26
N GLU A 3 -11.18 -11.86 -11.44
CA GLU A 3 -11.96 -11.31 -10.34
C GLU A 3 -11.07 -10.75 -9.22
N ILE A 4 -9.97 -11.43 -8.89
CA ILE A 4 -9.01 -10.99 -7.89
C ILE A 4 -8.31 -9.70 -8.32
N THR A 5 -7.91 -9.59 -9.59
CA THR A 5 -7.27 -8.38 -10.11
C THR A 5 -8.21 -7.19 -10.16
N MET A 6 -9.52 -7.40 -10.29
CA MET A 6 -10.52 -6.33 -10.20
C MET A 6 -10.49 -5.64 -8.82
N PHE A 7 -10.21 -6.35 -7.73
CA PHE A 7 -10.03 -5.73 -6.40
C PHE A 7 -8.83 -4.78 -6.35
N GLY A 8 -7.89 -4.88 -7.27
CA GLY A 8 -6.80 -3.90 -7.40
C GLY A 8 -7.26 -2.47 -7.67
N TRP A 9 -8.47 -2.28 -8.23
CA TRP A 9 -9.08 -0.98 -8.44
C TRP A 9 -9.34 -0.22 -7.14
N VAL A 10 -9.45 -0.93 -6.03
CA VAL A 10 -9.52 -0.34 -4.67
C VAL A 10 -8.31 0.56 -4.40
N GLY A 11 -7.15 0.26 -4.98
CA GLY A 11 -5.96 1.09 -4.92
C GLY A 11 -6.09 2.47 -5.58
N ILE A 12 -7.04 2.65 -6.52
CA ILE A 12 -7.30 3.95 -7.16
C ILE A 12 -7.75 4.99 -6.12
N ILE A 13 -8.44 4.56 -5.07
CA ILE A 13 -8.89 5.44 -3.98
C ILE A 13 -7.70 6.16 -3.36
N TYR A 14 -6.58 5.47 -3.17
CA TYR A 14 -5.36 6.08 -2.67
C TYR A 14 -4.75 7.10 -3.64
N ALA A 15 -4.85 6.85 -4.95
CA ALA A 15 -4.34 7.77 -5.96
C ALA A 15 -5.13 9.08 -6.02
N ILE A 16 -6.44 9.03 -5.76
CA ILE A 16 -7.32 10.20 -5.83
C ILE A 16 -7.57 10.87 -4.46
N LYS A 17 -6.90 10.43 -3.38
CA LYS A 17 -7.08 10.98 -2.02
C LYS A 17 -6.89 12.50 -1.95
N PHE A 18 -6.12 13.10 -2.85
CA PHE A 18 -5.92 14.54 -2.93
C PHE A 18 -7.22 15.34 -3.19
N LEU A 19 -8.24 14.70 -3.80
CA LEU A 19 -9.52 15.36 -4.09
C LEU A 19 -10.29 15.72 -2.81
N TRP A 20 -10.23 14.87 -1.79
CA TRP A 20 -10.95 15.13 -0.53
C TRP A 20 -10.03 15.53 0.63
N ALA A 21 -8.72 15.47 0.46
CA ALA A 21 -7.76 15.91 1.49
C ALA A 21 -8.09 17.33 2.02
N PRO A 22 -8.39 18.35 1.19
CA PRO A 22 -8.76 19.67 1.68
C PRO A 22 -10.06 19.71 2.50
N MET A 23 -10.96 18.73 2.28
CA MET A 23 -12.19 18.62 3.08
C MET A 23 -11.86 18.16 4.50
N LEU A 24 -10.96 17.18 4.66
CA LEU A 24 -10.50 16.69 5.97
C LEU A 24 -9.82 17.80 6.79
N ASP A 25 -9.16 18.73 6.13
CA ASP A 25 -8.53 19.89 6.78
C ASP A 25 -9.55 20.89 7.36
N ARG A 26 -10.75 20.94 6.83
CA ARG A 26 -11.77 21.93 7.20
C ARG A 26 -12.97 21.36 7.93
N LEU A 27 -13.40 20.15 7.59
CA LEU A 27 -14.59 19.56 8.19
C LEU A 27 -14.30 19.15 9.64
N LYS A 28 -15.09 19.72 10.53
CA LYS A 28 -15.10 19.35 11.93
C LYS A 28 -16.13 18.28 12.18
N LEU A 29 -15.72 17.20 12.84
CA LEU A 29 -16.63 16.16 13.27
C LEU A 29 -17.40 16.65 14.50
N PRO A 30 -18.74 16.73 14.43
CA PRO A 30 -19.54 17.26 15.55
C PRO A 30 -19.33 16.42 16.80
N GLY A 31 -19.11 17.09 17.92
CA GLY A 31 -18.82 16.46 19.21
C GLY A 31 -17.35 16.01 19.34
N LEU A 32 -16.85 15.18 18.46
CA LEU A 32 -15.52 14.56 18.56
C LEU A 32 -14.39 15.59 18.44
N THR A 33 -14.48 16.51 17.47
CA THR A 33 -13.48 17.56 17.28
C THR A 33 -13.33 18.49 18.50
N ASN A 34 -14.41 18.73 19.20
CA ASN A 34 -14.38 19.58 20.40
C ASN A 34 -13.72 18.86 21.60
N MET A 35 -13.74 17.52 21.62
CA MET A 35 -13.19 16.72 22.72
C MET A 35 -11.70 16.43 22.55
N ILE A 36 -11.29 16.04 21.35
CA ILE A 36 -9.93 15.51 21.11
C ILE A 36 -9.16 16.25 20.02
N GLY A 37 -9.73 17.30 19.42
CA GLY A 37 -9.10 18.05 18.34
C GLY A 37 -9.44 17.54 16.94
N GLN A 38 -9.08 18.31 15.91
CA GLN A 38 -9.50 18.02 14.54
C GLN A 38 -8.76 16.83 13.93
N ARG A 39 -7.43 16.80 14.01
CA ARG A 39 -6.62 15.74 13.39
C ARG A 39 -6.87 14.40 14.07
N ARG A 40 -6.87 14.40 15.38
CA ARG A 40 -7.13 13.18 16.18
C ARG A 40 -8.53 12.63 15.96
N SER A 41 -9.52 13.50 15.78
CA SER A 41 -10.90 13.08 15.50
C SER A 41 -11.02 12.32 14.20
N TRP A 42 -10.39 12.80 13.13
CA TRP A 42 -10.37 12.10 11.84
C TRP A 42 -9.59 10.79 11.90
N MET A 43 -8.42 10.79 12.55
CA MET A 43 -7.64 9.56 12.76
C MET A 43 -8.46 8.50 13.52
N LEU A 44 -9.12 8.90 14.61
CA LEU A 44 -9.92 7.98 15.42
C LEU A 44 -11.12 7.43 14.65
N LEU A 45 -11.88 8.28 13.95
CA LEU A 45 -13.03 7.87 13.16
C LEU A 45 -12.62 6.84 12.09
N THR A 46 -11.57 7.13 11.34
CA THR A 46 -11.10 6.25 10.27
C THR A 46 -10.57 4.93 10.80
N GLN A 47 -9.86 4.92 11.93
CA GLN A 47 -9.38 3.71 12.60
C GLN A 47 -10.54 2.81 13.07
N VAL A 48 -11.59 3.42 13.63
CA VAL A 48 -12.79 2.67 14.03
C VAL A 48 -13.50 2.05 12.81
N ILE A 49 -13.61 2.80 11.71
CA ILE A 49 -14.20 2.29 10.46
C ILE A 49 -13.37 1.11 9.93
N ILE A 50 -12.04 1.21 9.90
CA ILE A 50 -11.16 0.13 9.44
C ILE A 50 -11.30 -1.09 10.35
N LEU A 51 -11.26 -0.90 11.68
CA LEU A 51 -11.40 -1.98 12.64
C LEU A 51 -12.71 -2.74 12.44
N LEU A 52 -13.85 -2.01 12.44
CA LEU A 52 -15.16 -2.60 12.24
C LEU A 52 -15.30 -3.25 10.86
N GLY A 53 -14.72 -2.63 9.83
CA GLY A 53 -14.68 -3.17 8.48
C GLY A 53 -13.96 -4.51 8.41
N LEU A 54 -12.76 -4.62 9.02
CA LEU A 54 -12.00 -5.88 9.07
C LEU A 54 -12.72 -6.96 9.89
N VAL A 55 -13.33 -6.58 11.02
CA VAL A 55 -14.15 -7.51 11.80
C VAL A 55 -15.35 -8.01 10.97
N TYR A 56 -16.01 -7.12 10.23
CA TYR A 56 -17.14 -7.53 9.39
C TYR A 56 -16.69 -8.41 8.22
N MET A 57 -15.53 -8.13 7.61
CA MET A 57 -14.94 -8.99 6.58
C MET A 57 -14.72 -10.43 7.04
N SER A 58 -14.42 -10.63 8.33
CA SER A 58 -14.17 -11.97 8.88
C SER A 58 -15.39 -12.87 8.87
N PHE A 59 -16.60 -12.31 8.74
CA PHE A 59 -17.86 -13.07 8.70
C PHE A 59 -18.35 -13.33 7.27
N LEU A 60 -17.71 -12.75 6.25
CA LEU A 60 -18.13 -12.87 4.85
C LEU A 60 -17.38 -13.99 4.14
N SER A 61 -18.11 -14.70 3.27
CA SER A 61 -17.53 -15.74 2.42
C SER A 61 -17.30 -15.19 1.00
N PRO A 62 -16.07 -15.25 0.44
CA PRO A 62 -15.81 -14.80 -0.93
C PRO A 62 -16.67 -15.47 -1.99
N ALA A 63 -17.09 -16.72 -1.74
CA ALA A 63 -17.91 -17.49 -2.69
C ALA A 63 -19.37 -17.00 -2.76
N GLN A 64 -19.89 -16.39 -1.70
CA GLN A 64 -21.28 -15.97 -1.60
C GLN A 64 -21.45 -14.44 -1.55
N ASP A 65 -20.48 -13.74 -0.94
CA ASP A 65 -20.59 -12.33 -0.56
C ASP A 65 -19.63 -11.42 -1.32
N LEU A 66 -19.18 -11.81 -2.53
CA LEU A 66 -18.14 -11.10 -3.28
C LEU A 66 -18.42 -9.60 -3.45
N ILE A 67 -19.69 -9.24 -3.73
CA ILE A 67 -20.10 -7.85 -3.93
C ILE A 67 -19.99 -7.07 -2.61
N PHE A 68 -20.41 -7.68 -1.49
CA PHE A 68 -20.28 -7.06 -0.16
C PHE A 68 -18.82 -6.87 0.23
N LEU A 69 -17.96 -7.86 -0.04
CA LEU A 69 -16.51 -7.76 0.16
C LEU A 69 -15.92 -6.61 -0.65
N ALA A 70 -16.37 -6.41 -1.90
CA ALA A 70 -15.91 -5.31 -2.75
C ALA A 70 -16.30 -3.95 -2.15
N TYR A 71 -17.55 -3.74 -1.76
CA TYR A 71 -17.98 -2.49 -1.14
C TYR A 71 -17.27 -2.21 0.18
N LEU A 72 -17.07 -3.24 0.99
CA LEU A 72 -16.37 -3.11 2.27
C LEU A 72 -14.89 -2.79 2.06
N SER A 73 -14.25 -3.40 1.05
CA SER A 73 -12.87 -3.08 0.66
C SER A 73 -12.73 -1.62 0.19
N ILE A 74 -13.69 -1.11 -0.57
CA ILE A 74 -13.74 0.30 -0.97
C ILE A 74 -13.86 1.23 0.25
N LEU A 75 -14.76 0.89 1.18
CA LEU A 75 -14.95 1.66 2.41
C LEU A 75 -13.69 1.68 3.28
N ILE A 76 -13.06 0.52 3.46
CA ILE A 76 -11.80 0.40 4.22
C ILE A 76 -10.68 1.18 3.54
N ALA A 77 -10.56 1.09 2.21
CA ALA A 77 -9.55 1.83 1.46
C ALA A 77 -9.76 3.35 1.55
N PHE A 78 -11.01 3.81 1.47
CA PHE A 78 -11.35 5.22 1.64
C PHE A 78 -11.02 5.72 3.06
N ALA A 79 -11.39 4.95 4.08
CA ALA A 79 -11.06 5.26 5.47
C ALA A 79 -9.55 5.28 5.69
N SER A 80 -8.82 4.30 5.15
CA SER A 80 -7.37 4.20 5.27
C SER A 80 -6.64 5.34 4.53
N ALA A 81 -7.08 5.69 3.32
CA ALA A 81 -6.53 6.84 2.58
C ALA A 81 -6.81 8.17 3.30
N SER A 82 -7.98 8.30 3.93
CA SER A 82 -8.33 9.48 4.74
C SER A 82 -7.51 9.55 6.04
N GLN A 83 -7.27 8.41 6.69
CA GLN A 83 -6.37 8.31 7.84
C GLN A 83 -4.95 8.76 7.49
N ASP A 84 -4.44 8.30 6.35
CA ASP A 84 -3.11 8.65 5.86
C ASP A 84 -2.95 10.17 5.69
N VAL A 85 -3.95 10.85 5.09
CA VAL A 85 -3.98 12.30 4.98
C VAL A 85 -3.97 12.98 6.36
N ALA A 86 -4.75 12.48 7.32
CA ALA A 86 -4.83 13.05 8.65
C ALA A 86 -3.52 12.87 9.43
N ILE A 87 -2.86 11.72 9.31
CA ILE A 87 -1.56 11.42 9.93
C ILE A 87 -0.46 12.29 9.33
N ASP A 88 -0.41 12.42 8.00
CA ASP A 88 0.59 13.25 7.32
C ASP A 88 0.46 14.72 7.74
N ALA A 89 -0.75 15.25 7.80
CA ALA A 89 -1.01 16.59 8.27
C ALA A 89 -0.60 16.76 9.74
N TYR A 90 -0.99 15.85 10.61
CA TYR A 90 -0.61 15.85 12.02
C TYR A 90 0.91 15.85 12.21
N ARG A 91 1.62 14.98 11.48
CA ARG A 91 3.09 14.89 11.51
C ARG A 91 3.77 16.21 11.17
N ILE A 92 3.25 16.93 10.17
CA ILE A 92 3.79 18.24 9.75
C ILE A 92 3.49 19.31 10.80
N GLU A 93 2.32 19.25 11.42
CA GLU A 93 1.85 20.26 12.36
C GLU A 93 2.46 20.14 13.76
N ILE A 94 2.71 18.90 14.25
CA ILE A 94 3.11 18.64 15.63
C ILE A 94 4.54 19.07 15.95
N ALA A 95 5.43 19.16 14.97
CA ALA A 95 6.84 19.41 15.22
C ALA A 95 7.43 20.53 14.36
N GLU A 96 8.50 21.11 14.87
CA GLU A 96 9.31 22.10 14.16
C GLU A 96 10.05 21.45 12.99
N SER A 97 10.43 22.28 11.99
CA SER A 97 11.13 21.85 10.77
C SER A 97 12.40 21.01 11.03
N LYS A 98 13.12 21.32 12.12
CA LYS A 98 14.33 20.57 12.51
C LYS A 98 14.10 19.10 12.85
N PHE A 99 12.88 18.72 13.29
CA PHE A 99 12.52 17.36 13.66
C PHE A 99 11.81 16.59 12.54
N GLN A 100 11.45 17.24 11.43
CA GLN A 100 10.69 16.63 10.35
C GLN A 100 11.40 15.42 9.71
N ALA A 101 12.72 15.46 9.62
CA ALA A 101 13.51 14.34 9.09
C ALA A 101 13.42 13.09 10.00
N VAL A 102 13.50 13.29 11.32
CA VAL A 102 13.39 12.19 12.30
C VAL A 102 11.97 11.61 12.31
N LEU A 103 10.96 12.48 12.29
CA LEU A 103 9.57 12.04 12.22
C LEU A 103 9.27 11.29 10.90
N GLY A 104 9.83 11.74 9.78
CA GLY A 104 9.73 11.06 8.50
C GLY A 104 10.37 9.66 8.54
N ALA A 105 11.54 9.54 9.13
CA ALA A 105 12.22 8.25 9.32
C ALA A 105 11.43 7.30 10.23
N SER A 106 10.90 7.81 11.35
CA SER A 106 10.06 7.02 12.27
C SER A 106 8.77 6.56 11.61
N TYR A 107 8.11 7.44 10.84
CA TYR A 107 6.93 7.10 10.05
C TYR A 107 7.23 5.98 9.04
N GLN A 108 8.34 6.10 8.32
CA GLN A 108 8.74 5.10 7.33
C GLN A 108 9.09 3.76 7.97
N LEU A 109 9.73 3.77 9.15
CA LEU A 109 9.99 2.56 9.91
C LEU A 109 8.69 1.88 10.35
N GLY A 110 7.75 2.65 10.91
CA GLY A 110 6.44 2.15 11.30
C GLY A 110 5.67 1.56 10.11
N TYR A 111 5.69 2.23 8.96
CA TYR A 111 5.11 1.72 7.73
C TYR A 111 5.70 0.36 7.31
N ARG A 112 7.03 0.21 7.38
CA ARG A 112 7.72 -1.04 7.04
C ARG A 112 7.34 -2.18 7.98
N ILE A 113 7.30 -1.93 9.29
CA ILE A 113 6.88 -2.93 10.29
C ILE A 113 5.43 -3.34 10.05
N SER A 114 4.54 -2.36 9.81
CA SER A 114 3.13 -2.64 9.53
C SER A 114 2.94 -3.44 8.25
N ALA A 115 3.67 -3.10 7.18
CA ALA A 115 3.62 -3.82 5.90
C ALA A 115 4.09 -5.27 6.04
N LEU A 116 5.10 -5.53 6.88
CA LEU A 116 5.55 -6.89 7.18
C LEU A 116 4.50 -7.65 8.00
N THR A 117 3.95 -7.01 9.03
CA THR A 117 2.94 -7.63 9.90
C THR A 117 1.65 -7.94 9.14
N SER A 118 1.11 -6.98 8.38
CA SER A 118 -0.13 -7.17 7.62
C SER A 118 0.07 -8.00 6.35
N GLY A 119 1.25 -8.01 5.76
CA GLY A 119 1.57 -8.81 4.60
C GLY A 119 1.97 -10.24 4.97
N ALA A 120 3.17 -10.44 5.52
CA ALA A 120 3.65 -11.75 5.91
C ALA A 120 2.85 -12.36 7.05
N GLY A 121 2.54 -11.58 8.10
CA GLY A 121 1.79 -12.05 9.26
C GLY A 121 0.40 -12.56 8.88
N ALA A 122 -0.32 -11.84 8.01
CA ALA A 122 -1.62 -12.29 7.54
C ALA A 122 -1.53 -13.60 6.71
N LEU A 123 -0.54 -13.71 5.82
CA LEU A 123 -0.33 -14.93 5.03
C LEU A 123 0.04 -16.13 5.91
N TYR A 124 0.90 -15.94 6.92
CA TYR A 124 1.23 -17.00 7.88
C TYR A 124 0.01 -17.42 8.69
N LEU A 125 -0.76 -16.47 9.21
CA LEU A 125 -1.98 -16.80 9.94
C LEU A 125 -2.97 -17.56 9.05
N ALA A 126 -3.18 -17.12 7.81
CA ALA A 126 -4.06 -17.78 6.86
C ALA A 126 -3.57 -19.16 6.42
N SER A 127 -2.26 -19.43 6.47
CA SER A 127 -1.70 -20.75 6.15
C SER A 127 -1.88 -21.79 7.27
N PHE A 128 -1.95 -21.35 8.52
CA PHE A 128 -2.14 -22.24 9.68
C PHE A 128 -3.59 -22.32 10.17
N TYR A 129 -4.34 -21.28 9.92
CA TYR A 129 -5.74 -21.14 10.34
C TYR A 129 -6.60 -20.82 9.11
N ASP A 130 -7.58 -19.96 9.28
CA ASP A 130 -8.46 -19.48 8.22
C ASP A 130 -8.37 -17.96 8.02
N TRP A 131 -8.97 -17.48 6.94
CA TRP A 131 -9.02 -16.05 6.64
C TRP A 131 -9.90 -15.27 7.62
N ALA A 132 -10.93 -15.90 8.21
CA ALA A 132 -11.81 -15.27 9.19
C ALA A 132 -11.01 -14.87 10.44
N LEU A 133 -10.27 -15.81 11.03
CA LEU A 133 -9.38 -15.54 12.16
C LEU A 133 -8.31 -14.53 11.79
N THR A 134 -7.76 -14.63 10.59
CA THR A 134 -6.73 -13.70 10.11
C THR A 134 -7.24 -12.25 10.10
N TYR A 135 -8.42 -11.97 9.56
CA TYR A 135 -9.01 -10.64 9.59
C TYR A 135 -9.31 -10.16 11.00
N GLN A 136 -9.78 -11.04 11.91
CA GLN A 136 -10.00 -10.69 13.31
C GLN A 136 -8.69 -10.28 14.01
N VAL A 137 -7.62 -11.05 13.85
CA VAL A 137 -6.31 -10.73 14.43
C VAL A 137 -5.76 -9.43 13.84
N MET A 138 -5.87 -9.23 12.52
CA MET A 138 -5.44 -7.99 11.88
C MET A 138 -6.24 -6.78 12.37
N SER A 139 -7.54 -6.95 12.66
CA SER A 139 -8.35 -5.87 13.22
C SER A 139 -7.88 -5.44 14.62
N LEU A 140 -7.36 -6.37 15.44
CA LEU A 140 -6.83 -6.06 16.78
C LEU A 140 -5.61 -5.14 16.72
N PHE A 141 -4.80 -5.20 15.66
CA PHE A 141 -3.68 -4.26 15.49
C PHE A 141 -4.14 -2.81 15.33
N MET A 142 -5.38 -2.56 14.87
CA MET A 142 -5.94 -1.20 14.84
C MET A 142 -6.11 -0.60 16.23
N LEU A 143 -6.24 -1.42 17.28
CA LEU A 143 -6.31 -0.94 18.66
C LEU A 143 -5.03 -0.20 19.07
N VAL A 144 -3.87 -0.61 18.56
CA VAL A 144 -2.60 0.09 18.79
C VAL A 144 -2.69 1.54 18.26
N GLY A 145 -3.24 1.71 17.06
CA GLY A 145 -3.47 3.03 16.47
C GLY A 145 -4.47 3.86 17.28
N ILE A 146 -5.60 3.27 17.69
CA ILE A 146 -6.64 3.92 18.48
C ILE A 146 -6.06 4.40 19.83
N VAL A 147 -5.34 3.53 20.55
CA VAL A 147 -4.69 3.89 21.81
C VAL A 147 -3.67 4.99 21.60
N THR A 148 -2.88 4.92 20.53
CA THR A 148 -1.90 5.96 20.20
C THR A 148 -2.60 7.31 19.97
N VAL A 149 -3.68 7.37 19.20
CA VAL A 149 -4.44 8.61 18.94
C VAL A 149 -5.03 9.20 20.21
N ILE A 150 -5.44 8.35 21.16
CA ILE A 150 -5.96 8.82 22.47
C ILE A 150 -4.84 9.42 23.33
N LEU A 151 -3.63 8.89 23.26
CA LEU A 151 -2.51 9.30 24.11
C LEU A 151 -1.73 10.51 23.59
N ILE A 152 -1.65 10.71 22.27
CA ILE A 152 -0.91 11.84 21.69
C ILE A 152 -1.62 13.18 21.91
N PRO A 153 -0.87 14.30 22.08
CA PRO A 153 -1.46 15.64 22.16
C PRO A 153 -2.04 16.06 20.80
N GLU A 154 -3.01 16.97 20.80
CA GLU A 154 -3.45 17.65 19.57
C GLU A 154 -2.42 18.68 19.12
N SER A 155 -2.41 18.99 17.82
CA SER A 155 -1.56 20.04 17.28
C SER A 155 -2.08 21.43 17.68
N ASP A 156 -1.21 22.25 18.25
CA ASP A 156 -1.54 23.64 18.63
C ASP A 156 -1.62 24.60 17.43
N LYS A 157 -1.22 24.15 16.24
CA LYS A 157 -1.30 24.99 15.04
C LYS A 157 -2.74 25.09 14.58
N PRO A 158 -3.33 26.29 14.60
CA PRO A 158 -4.70 26.46 14.13
C PRO A 158 -4.77 26.06 12.66
N SER A 159 -5.68 25.14 12.34
CA SER A 159 -6.09 24.90 10.96
C SER A 159 -6.39 26.28 10.33
N ASN A 160 -5.68 26.62 9.26
CA ASN A 160 -5.79 27.91 8.60
C ASN A 160 -7.26 28.25 8.29
N LYS A 161 -7.86 29.07 9.17
CA LYS A 161 -9.21 29.58 9.01
C LYS A 161 -9.23 30.70 7.96
N HIS A 162 -8.77 30.45 6.76
CA HIS A 162 -9.12 31.32 5.67
C HIS A 162 -10.51 30.94 5.17
N ASN A 163 -11.47 31.76 5.57
CA ASN A 163 -12.85 31.77 5.08
C ASN A 163 -12.90 32.34 3.62
N ASP A 164 -11.98 31.89 2.79
CA ASP A 164 -11.87 32.33 1.41
C ASP A 164 -12.91 31.60 0.53
N SER A 165 -13.80 32.36 -0.06
CA SER A 165 -14.57 31.93 -1.23
C SER A 165 -13.58 31.50 -2.31
N GLY A 166 -13.61 30.21 -2.71
CA GLY A 166 -12.66 29.66 -3.72
C GLY A 166 -11.52 28.80 -3.16
N TRP A 167 -11.63 28.37 -1.90
CA TRP A 167 -10.59 27.51 -1.27
C TRP A 167 -10.36 26.18 -2.02
N LEU A 168 -11.41 25.60 -2.63
CA LEU A 168 -11.28 24.41 -3.47
C LEU A 168 -10.38 24.68 -4.66
N GLN A 169 -10.56 25.82 -5.32
CA GLN A 169 -9.71 26.24 -6.41
C GLN A 169 -8.27 26.41 -5.97
N LYS A 170 -8.03 27.11 -4.84
CA LYS A 170 -6.69 27.30 -4.28
C LYS A 170 -6.02 25.99 -3.84
N SER A 171 -6.79 25.03 -3.35
CA SER A 171 -6.24 23.78 -2.82
C SER A 171 -6.08 22.68 -3.87
N LEU A 172 -6.93 22.65 -4.90
CA LEU A 172 -6.93 21.62 -5.93
C LEU A 172 -6.41 22.12 -7.28
N VAL A 173 -6.83 23.31 -7.72
CA VAL A 173 -6.54 23.77 -9.09
C VAL A 173 -5.24 24.55 -9.16
N ASP A 174 -5.03 25.48 -8.23
CA ASP A 174 -3.88 26.39 -8.27
C ASP A 174 -2.52 25.67 -8.25
N PRO A 175 -2.30 24.59 -7.46
CA PRO A 175 -1.04 23.86 -7.49
C PRO A 175 -0.73 23.24 -8.85
N PHE A 176 -1.74 22.71 -9.53
CA PHE A 176 -1.58 22.19 -10.89
C PHE A 176 -1.34 23.31 -11.90
N ALA A 177 -2.12 24.40 -11.81
CA ALA A 177 -1.95 25.55 -12.68
C ALA A 177 -0.55 26.17 -12.55
N GLU A 178 -0.05 26.31 -11.32
CA GLU A 178 1.32 26.79 -11.05
C GLU A 178 2.37 25.85 -11.63
N PHE A 179 2.22 24.53 -11.43
CA PHE A 179 3.12 23.51 -11.95
C PHE A 179 3.22 23.59 -13.48
N PHE A 180 2.08 23.67 -14.20
CA PHE A 180 2.05 23.80 -15.64
C PHE A 180 2.59 25.17 -16.12
N LYS A 181 2.29 26.25 -15.40
CA LYS A 181 2.83 27.58 -15.72
C LYS A 181 4.35 27.65 -15.58
N ARG A 182 4.89 26.97 -14.56
CA ARG A 182 6.34 26.96 -14.29
C ARG A 182 7.12 26.12 -15.28
N ASN A 183 6.60 24.94 -15.66
CA ASN A 183 7.35 23.96 -16.45
C ASN A 183 6.90 23.86 -17.93
N GLY A 184 5.81 24.54 -18.34
CA GLY A 184 5.30 24.50 -19.71
C GLY A 184 5.02 23.08 -20.21
N TYR A 185 5.36 22.77 -21.46
CA TYR A 185 5.18 21.45 -22.07
C TYR A 185 5.90 20.31 -21.36
N TRP A 186 7.01 20.62 -20.69
CA TRP A 186 7.75 19.63 -19.92
C TRP A 186 6.97 19.04 -18.74
N SER A 187 5.95 19.77 -18.27
CA SER A 187 5.04 19.26 -17.25
C SER A 187 4.35 17.95 -17.67
N LEU A 188 3.92 17.87 -18.92
CA LEU A 188 3.24 16.69 -19.44
C LEU A 188 4.20 15.50 -19.53
N PHE A 189 5.41 15.71 -20.03
CA PHE A 189 6.42 14.67 -20.10
C PHE A 189 6.81 14.16 -18.69
N LEU A 190 6.93 15.06 -17.72
CA LEU A 190 7.26 14.69 -16.36
C LEU A 190 6.13 13.87 -15.71
N LEU A 191 4.88 14.30 -15.89
CA LEU A 191 3.72 13.55 -15.38
C LEU A 191 3.59 12.18 -16.06
N MET A 192 3.79 12.11 -17.37
CA MET A 192 3.78 10.85 -18.13
C MET A 192 4.89 9.91 -17.67
N PHE A 193 6.09 10.42 -17.46
CA PHE A 193 7.21 9.63 -16.93
C PHE A 193 6.88 9.06 -15.55
N ILE A 194 6.38 9.89 -14.62
CA ILE A 194 6.00 9.46 -13.27
C ILE A 194 4.88 8.40 -13.33
N ALA A 195 3.89 8.61 -14.20
CA ALA A 195 2.78 7.68 -14.38
C ALA A 195 3.26 6.32 -14.88
N ILE A 196 4.05 6.28 -15.95
CA ILE A 196 4.57 5.04 -16.52
C ILE A 196 5.48 4.31 -15.52
N TYR A 197 6.36 5.05 -14.85
CA TYR A 197 7.27 4.49 -13.83
C TYR A 197 6.49 3.84 -12.69
N ARG A 198 5.39 4.46 -12.23
CA ARG A 198 4.60 3.98 -11.11
C ARG A 198 3.61 2.87 -11.46
N VAL A 199 3.06 2.88 -12.67
CA VAL A 199 2.09 1.89 -13.14
C VAL A 199 2.71 0.48 -13.13
N SER A 200 3.97 0.34 -13.51
CA SER A 200 4.68 -0.94 -13.51
C SER A 200 4.71 -1.58 -12.12
N ASP A 201 5.08 -0.80 -11.09
CA ASP A 201 5.10 -1.27 -9.69
C ASP A 201 3.70 -1.65 -9.18
N LEU A 202 2.68 -0.86 -9.55
CA LEU A 202 1.30 -1.13 -9.14
C LEU A 202 0.77 -2.44 -9.72
N ILE A 203 0.97 -2.69 -11.01
CA ILE A 203 0.50 -3.89 -11.68
C ILE A 203 1.17 -5.12 -11.07
N ILE A 204 2.49 -5.10 -10.90
CA ILE A 204 3.23 -6.22 -10.31
C ILE A 204 2.81 -6.42 -8.85
N GLY A 205 2.67 -5.34 -8.08
CA GLY A 205 2.24 -5.42 -6.68
C GLY A 205 0.88 -6.12 -6.49
N ILE A 206 -0.06 -5.91 -7.42
CA ILE A 206 -1.38 -6.55 -7.39
C ILE A 206 -1.31 -8.00 -7.89
N ALA A 207 -0.59 -8.23 -8.98
CA ALA A 207 -0.59 -9.51 -9.68
C ALA A 207 0.37 -10.55 -9.09
N ALA A 208 1.41 -10.13 -8.35
CA ALA A 208 2.48 -11.02 -7.90
C ALA A 208 1.98 -12.16 -7.00
N ASN A 209 1.21 -11.86 -5.96
CA ASN A 209 0.73 -12.90 -5.04
C ASN A 209 -0.22 -13.91 -5.72
N PRO A 210 -1.25 -13.48 -6.49
CA PRO A 210 -2.06 -14.40 -7.29
C PRO A 210 -1.23 -15.23 -8.26
N PHE A 211 -0.25 -14.63 -8.94
CA PHE A 211 0.64 -15.31 -9.87
C PHE A 211 1.46 -16.41 -9.17
N TYR A 212 2.06 -16.13 -8.00
CA TYR A 212 2.80 -17.15 -7.25
C TYR A 212 1.92 -18.31 -6.80
N ALA A 213 0.69 -18.03 -6.36
CA ALA A 213 -0.26 -19.07 -6.00
C ALA A 213 -0.68 -19.93 -7.21
N ASP A 214 -0.82 -19.32 -8.38
CA ASP A 214 -1.23 -19.98 -9.63
C ASP A 214 -0.16 -20.93 -10.16
N ILE A 215 1.11 -20.61 -9.99
CA ILE A 215 2.25 -21.47 -10.34
C ILE A 215 2.63 -22.49 -9.26
N GLY A 216 1.82 -22.62 -8.17
CA GLY A 216 1.87 -23.70 -7.19
C GLY A 216 2.60 -23.39 -5.88
N PHE A 217 3.05 -22.15 -5.63
CA PHE A 217 3.61 -21.80 -4.34
C PHE A 217 2.53 -21.72 -3.26
N ASN A 218 2.83 -22.27 -2.08
CA ASN A 218 1.92 -22.17 -0.94
C ASN A 218 2.05 -20.80 -0.22
N LEU A 219 1.06 -20.45 0.61
CA LEU A 219 1.00 -19.15 1.28
C LEU A 219 2.21 -18.87 2.19
N SER A 220 2.75 -19.90 2.86
CA SER A 220 3.91 -19.74 3.73
C SER A 220 5.20 -19.51 2.95
N GLU A 221 5.36 -20.13 1.79
CA GLU A 221 6.48 -19.89 0.87
C GLU A 221 6.44 -18.47 0.32
N ILE A 222 5.26 -18.04 -0.16
CA ILE A 222 5.05 -16.67 -0.61
C ILE A 222 5.36 -15.68 0.51
N ALA A 223 4.91 -15.93 1.74
CA ALA A 223 5.20 -15.08 2.88
C ALA A 223 6.70 -15.00 3.18
N THR A 224 7.39 -16.13 3.18
CA THR A 224 8.83 -16.18 3.50
C THR A 224 9.65 -15.47 2.43
N VAL A 225 9.46 -15.81 1.17
CA VAL A 225 10.29 -15.29 0.08
C VAL A 225 9.94 -13.83 -0.22
N THR A 226 8.68 -13.51 -0.45
CA THR A 226 8.31 -12.16 -0.92
C THR A 226 8.28 -11.14 0.21
N LYS A 227 7.86 -11.53 1.41
CA LYS A 227 7.67 -10.59 2.51
C LYS A 227 8.89 -10.52 3.43
N VAL A 228 9.42 -11.65 3.89
CA VAL A 228 10.57 -11.64 4.82
C VAL A 228 11.87 -11.34 4.06
N PHE A 229 12.20 -12.15 3.06
CA PHE A 229 13.41 -11.93 2.25
C PHE A 229 13.33 -10.62 1.48
N GLY A 230 12.21 -10.34 0.81
CA GLY A 230 11.99 -9.10 0.08
C GLY A 230 12.09 -7.85 0.97
N PHE A 231 11.60 -7.90 2.22
CA PHE A 231 11.76 -6.83 3.19
C PHE A 231 13.24 -6.54 3.51
N THR A 232 14.01 -7.60 3.78
CA THR A 232 15.44 -7.48 4.08
C THR A 232 16.20 -6.85 2.92
N ILE A 233 15.97 -7.34 1.69
CA ILE A 233 16.60 -6.79 0.48
C ILE A 233 16.18 -5.35 0.22
N THR A 234 14.94 -4.98 0.54
CA THR A 234 14.45 -3.60 0.39
C THR A 234 15.19 -2.64 1.32
N ILE A 235 15.48 -3.05 2.57
CA ILE A 235 16.27 -2.22 3.50
C ILE A 235 17.69 -2.04 2.96
N ILE A 236 18.34 -3.11 2.53
CA ILE A 236 19.68 -3.07 1.95
C ILE A 236 19.68 -2.18 0.70
N GLY A 237 18.71 -2.35 -0.18
CA GLY A 237 18.54 -1.55 -1.40
C GLY A 237 18.31 -0.06 -1.12
N ALA A 238 17.51 0.26 -0.10
CA ALA A 238 17.29 1.65 0.30
C ALA A 238 18.58 2.32 0.80
N PHE A 239 19.39 1.58 1.57
CA PHE A 239 20.67 2.07 2.06
C PHE A 239 21.67 2.30 0.90
N ILE A 240 21.83 1.30 0.01
CA ILE A 240 22.69 1.40 -1.18
C ILE A 240 22.18 2.51 -2.10
N GLY A 241 20.86 2.59 -2.32
CA GLY A 241 20.24 3.65 -3.12
C GLY A 241 20.52 5.05 -2.57
N GLY A 242 20.33 5.25 -1.26
CA GLY A 242 20.62 6.52 -0.60
C GLY A 242 22.08 6.95 -0.76
N LEU A 243 23.01 6.03 -0.56
CA LEU A 243 24.45 6.28 -0.73
C LEU A 243 24.80 6.59 -2.20
N SER A 244 24.15 5.90 -3.13
CA SER A 244 24.34 6.12 -4.56
C SER A 244 23.81 7.48 -5.02
N VAL A 245 22.64 7.92 -4.50
CA VAL A 245 22.13 9.28 -4.75
C VAL A 245 23.11 10.34 -4.28
N ALA A 246 23.65 10.18 -3.07
CA ALA A 246 24.64 11.12 -2.53
C ALA A 246 25.91 11.21 -3.39
N ARG A 247 26.32 10.10 -4.01
CA ARG A 247 27.56 10.04 -4.80
C ARG A 247 27.37 10.43 -6.28
N PHE A 248 26.30 9.98 -6.92
CA PHE A 248 26.08 10.09 -8.38
C PHE A 248 25.03 11.12 -8.77
N GLY A 249 24.28 11.62 -7.82
CA GLY A 249 23.16 12.53 -8.03
C GLY A 249 21.86 11.82 -8.46
N ILE A 250 20.74 12.50 -8.23
CA ILE A 250 19.40 11.92 -8.37
C ILE A 250 19.06 11.57 -9.83
N SER A 251 19.44 12.43 -10.80
CA SER A 251 19.03 12.25 -12.21
C SER A 251 19.64 11.00 -12.85
N LYS A 252 20.91 10.73 -12.59
CA LYS A 252 21.58 9.53 -13.10
C LYS A 252 21.02 8.28 -12.48
N LEU A 253 20.73 8.33 -11.18
CA LEU A 253 20.18 7.18 -10.47
C LEU A 253 18.75 6.86 -10.91
N LEU A 254 17.93 7.85 -11.24
CA LEU A 254 16.60 7.63 -11.80
C LEU A 254 16.64 6.85 -13.12
N ILE A 255 17.59 7.17 -14.01
CA ILE A 255 17.75 6.42 -15.26
C ILE A 255 18.20 4.99 -14.99
N ILE A 256 19.20 4.80 -14.14
CA ILE A 256 19.70 3.46 -13.78
C ILE A 256 18.59 2.63 -13.12
N SER A 257 17.85 3.20 -12.18
CA SER A 257 16.76 2.49 -11.51
C SER A 257 15.62 2.13 -12.45
N SER A 258 15.30 2.97 -13.44
CA SER A 258 14.28 2.68 -14.46
C SER A 258 14.70 1.48 -15.35
N ILE A 259 15.97 1.42 -15.74
CA ILE A 259 16.49 0.29 -16.51
C ILE A 259 16.48 -1.00 -15.66
N LEU A 260 16.96 -0.93 -14.42
CA LEU A 260 16.96 -2.06 -13.49
C LEU A 260 15.52 -2.57 -13.24
N LEU A 261 14.57 -1.67 -13.03
CA LEU A 261 13.17 -2.03 -12.84
C LEU A 261 12.61 -2.77 -14.06
N THR A 262 12.92 -2.29 -15.26
CA THR A 262 12.49 -2.96 -16.50
C THR A 262 13.09 -4.36 -16.62
N VAL A 263 14.38 -4.51 -16.35
CA VAL A 263 15.08 -5.81 -16.39
C VAL A 263 14.50 -6.77 -15.34
N THR A 264 14.31 -6.31 -14.11
CA THR A 264 13.73 -7.17 -13.04
C THR A 264 12.30 -7.61 -13.35
N ASN A 265 11.50 -6.76 -13.98
CA ASN A 265 10.15 -7.13 -14.40
C ASN A 265 10.14 -8.22 -15.48
N LEU A 266 11.17 -8.28 -16.33
CA LEU A 266 11.31 -9.37 -17.31
C LEU A 266 11.60 -10.74 -16.66
N PHE A 267 12.14 -10.78 -15.44
CA PHE A 267 12.34 -12.05 -14.74
C PHE A 267 11.03 -12.79 -14.40
N PHE A 268 9.89 -12.10 -14.32
CA PHE A 268 8.58 -12.76 -14.18
C PHE A 268 8.26 -13.67 -15.39
N LEU A 269 8.68 -13.27 -16.59
CA LEU A 269 8.55 -14.11 -17.79
C LEU A 269 9.42 -15.36 -17.70
N PHE A 270 10.64 -15.22 -17.20
CA PHE A 270 11.54 -16.36 -16.99
C PHE A 270 11.00 -17.30 -15.92
N LEU A 271 10.44 -16.78 -14.82
CA LEU A 271 9.88 -17.61 -13.77
C LEU A 271 8.70 -18.44 -14.29
N ASN A 272 7.80 -17.85 -15.08
CA ASN A 272 6.70 -18.56 -15.69
C ASN A 272 7.17 -19.69 -16.60
N ASN A 273 8.16 -19.43 -17.46
CA ASN A 273 8.72 -20.43 -18.36
C ASN A 273 9.48 -21.55 -17.62
N ALA A 274 10.20 -21.21 -16.57
CA ALA A 274 10.92 -22.19 -15.74
C ALA A 274 9.96 -23.13 -15.01
N CYS A 275 8.85 -22.60 -14.47
CA CYS A 275 7.82 -23.44 -13.84
C CYS A 275 7.11 -24.35 -14.85
N LEU A 276 6.81 -23.86 -16.06
CA LEU A 276 6.21 -24.68 -17.11
C LEU A 276 7.14 -25.82 -17.55
N LEU A 277 8.45 -25.57 -17.68
CA LEU A 277 9.44 -26.62 -18.00
C LEU A 277 9.52 -27.66 -16.89
N TYR A 278 9.56 -27.24 -15.61
CA TYR A 278 9.63 -28.15 -14.48
C TYR A 278 8.38 -29.03 -14.35
N THR A 279 7.19 -28.46 -14.57
CA THR A 279 5.93 -29.23 -14.55
C THR A 279 5.83 -30.18 -15.75
N SER A 280 6.34 -29.81 -16.92
CA SER A 280 6.42 -30.66 -18.11
C SER A 280 7.39 -31.83 -17.88
N ASP A 281 8.59 -31.55 -17.35
CA ASP A 281 9.58 -32.60 -17.06
C ASP A 281 9.08 -33.58 -15.99
N ALA A 282 8.37 -33.08 -14.95
CA ALA A 282 7.77 -33.95 -13.93
C ALA A 282 6.62 -34.81 -14.48
N ALA A 283 5.81 -34.30 -15.42
CA ALA A 283 4.77 -35.06 -16.08
C ALA A 283 5.37 -36.14 -17.01
N ASP A 284 6.46 -35.80 -17.72
CA ASP A 284 7.18 -36.76 -18.59
C ASP A 284 7.88 -37.86 -17.77
N GLU A 285 8.37 -37.54 -16.55
CA GLU A 285 8.92 -38.56 -15.63
C GLU A 285 7.83 -39.46 -15.06
N GLU A 286 6.63 -39.00 -14.72
CA GLU A 286 5.50 -39.82 -14.29
C GLU A 286 5.05 -40.77 -15.40
N ASP A 287 4.93 -40.30 -16.65
CA ASP A 287 4.59 -41.13 -17.81
C ASP A 287 5.68 -42.17 -18.13
N SER A 288 6.94 -41.84 -17.87
CA SER A 288 8.07 -42.78 -18.11
C SER A 288 8.12 -43.90 -17.06
N VAL A 289 7.67 -43.66 -15.83
CA VAL A 289 7.60 -44.67 -14.76
C VAL A 289 6.43 -45.63 -14.97
N ASP A 290 5.30 -45.14 -15.50
CA ASP A 290 4.11 -45.98 -15.78
C ASP A 290 4.34 -46.95 -16.95
N LEU A 291 5.18 -46.59 -17.93
CA LEU A 291 5.60 -47.47 -19.02
C LEU A 291 6.61 -48.54 -18.60
N GLY A 292 7.32 -48.38 -17.47
CA GLY A 292 8.26 -49.32 -16.89
C GLY A 292 7.62 -50.41 -16.01
N GLY A 293 6.39 -50.24 -15.56
CA GLY A 293 5.68 -51.13 -14.63
C GLY A 293 4.97 -52.35 -15.25
N ARG A 294 4.94 -52.48 -16.58
CA ARG A 294 4.37 -53.67 -17.25
C ARG A 294 5.44 -54.49 -17.94
N ARG A 295 6.23 -55.18 -17.15
CA ARG A 295 6.87 -56.43 -17.61
C ARG A 295 6.73 -57.53 -16.56
N ILE A 296 5.90 -58.48 -16.98
CA ILE A 296 5.55 -59.80 -16.47
C ILE A 296 4.32 -59.81 -15.60
#